data_fd313ea067a4f5d1b8ccbcc171e5feb5
#
_entry.id   fd313ea067a4f5d1b8ccbcc171e5feb5
#
_cell.length_a   1.000
_cell.length_b   1.000
_cell.length_c   1.000
_cell.angle_alpha   90.00
_cell.angle_beta   90.00
_cell.angle_gamma   90.00
#
_symmetry.space_group_name_H-M   'P 1'
#
loop_
_entity.id
_entity.type
_entity.pdbx_description
1 polymer ?
#
loop_
_entity_poly.entity_id
_entity_poly.type
_entity_poly.pdbx_seq_one_letter_code
_entity_poly.pdbx_strand_id
1 'polypeptide(L)'
;MGRLYRLLVGLITCNRISKVGGYLATFGAISGAVYLVMTLLSGAENAYGGIIFLAVVPPAFFGGLLLVPLGLYFEFKRRCRQDPSLAEKSLGTILQSLSGESDVRNRIITFVVFSGINVALTMIIFVASLDYLDSPSFCGQLCHSVMIPEFTAYERSPHARVPCVQCHIGPGASWFVKSKIAGLRQVYAIMAKTYNRPIPTPIEQLRPARDTCEQCHWPQKFNQDKLKIITHYRNDRNNTKYYTALLLKVGGPEAEGAKPTGIHWHVSGGNRVIYASEKGERKDIPWIRLERDGQQPVEYRFTGSNLSDAEIAALPRRTMDCVDCHNRPTHIYRPADTELETMFARFPELQSVPYLKKAASEVMERHFSDDAIEAGEVKRSLIAWFGANPEEKPDPRLLKLAADKVQEIYRQNVWPKMNIGWGTYPNHIGHTVSQGCLRCHGNNHVTAEGKAVRSDCRLCHTILALEEEKPPLFDYMVHKEK
;
A
#
# COMPACT_ATOMS: atom_id res chain seq x y z
N MET A 1 40.68 31.35 13.30
CA MET A 1 39.20 31.62 13.23
C MET A 1 38.87 33.01 12.66
N GLY A 2 39.57 34.11 12.98
CA GLY A 2 39.14 35.46 12.57
C GLY A 2 39.24 35.81 11.07
N ARG A 3 40.12 35.18 10.28
CA ARG A 3 40.22 35.44 8.82
C ARG A 3 39.11 34.80 8.02
N LEU A 4 38.76 33.54 8.34
CA LEU A 4 37.70 32.76 7.68
C LEU A 4 36.34 33.42 7.87
N TYR A 5 36.02 33.82 9.09
CA TYR A 5 34.78 34.50 9.46
C TYR A 5 34.61 35.83 8.70
N ARG A 6 35.67 36.70 8.68
CA ARG A 6 35.63 37.97 7.94
C ARG A 6 35.40 37.79 6.45
N LEU A 7 35.81 36.70 5.89
CA LEU A 7 35.68 36.33 4.51
C LEU A 7 34.24 35.95 4.13
N LEU A 8 33.66 34.99 4.87
CA LEU A 8 32.27 34.58 4.69
C LEU A 8 31.32 35.77 4.88
N VAL A 9 31.53 36.55 5.93
CA VAL A 9 30.77 37.76 6.20
C VAL A 9 30.92 38.76 5.05
N GLY A 10 32.12 38.94 4.49
CA GLY A 10 32.35 39.85 3.36
C GLY A 10 31.65 39.45 2.08
N LEU A 11 31.64 38.15 1.74
CA LEU A 11 30.93 37.64 0.55
C LEU A 11 29.40 37.68 0.72
N ILE A 12 28.91 37.29 1.87
CA ILE A 12 27.46 37.27 2.18
C ILE A 12 26.93 38.70 2.32
N THR A 13 27.72 39.64 2.79
CA THR A 13 27.26 41.01 3.07
C THR A 13 27.54 42.03 1.95
N CYS A 14 28.13 41.62 0.82
CA CYS A 14 28.46 42.52 -0.30
C CYS A 14 27.27 43.26 -0.90
N ASN A 15 26.10 42.68 -0.90
CA ASN A 15 24.86 43.30 -1.34
C ASN A 15 23.61 42.69 -0.67
N ARG A 16 22.44 43.28 -0.92
CA ARG A 16 21.17 42.83 -0.34
C ARG A 16 20.78 41.40 -0.75
N ILE A 17 21.00 41.01 -2.02
CA ILE A 17 20.67 39.69 -2.56
C ILE A 17 21.51 38.61 -1.91
N SER A 18 22.85 38.83 -1.84
CA SER A 18 23.75 37.88 -1.16
C SER A 18 23.44 37.77 0.34
N LYS A 19 23.04 38.86 1.01
CA LYS A 19 22.59 38.83 2.41
C LYS A 19 21.37 37.94 2.60
N VAL A 20 20.34 38.12 1.78
CA VAL A 20 19.12 37.29 1.81
C VAL A 20 19.48 35.84 1.54
N GLY A 21 20.32 35.58 0.53
CA GLY A 21 20.82 34.24 0.22
C GLY A 21 21.53 33.58 1.40
N GLY A 22 22.42 34.31 2.06
CA GLY A 22 23.13 33.82 3.26
C GLY A 22 22.19 33.50 4.42
N TYR A 23 21.20 34.36 4.68
CA TYR A 23 20.20 34.10 5.72
C TYR A 23 19.36 32.85 5.41
N LEU A 24 18.87 32.70 4.18
CA LEU A 24 18.08 31.54 3.77
C LEU A 24 18.88 30.24 3.84
N ALA A 25 20.12 30.25 3.36
CA ALA A 25 21.00 29.08 3.43
C ALA A 25 21.33 28.69 4.89
N THR A 26 21.63 29.66 5.74
CA THR A 26 21.90 29.40 7.17
C THR A 26 20.65 28.90 7.89
N PHE A 27 19.50 29.53 7.64
CA PHE A 27 18.22 29.10 8.18
C PHE A 27 17.91 27.66 7.78
N GLY A 28 18.04 27.33 6.49
CA GLY A 28 17.82 25.96 5.99
C GLY A 28 18.76 24.95 6.64
N ALA A 29 20.05 25.27 6.75
CA ALA A 29 21.04 24.38 7.38
C ALA A 29 20.77 24.13 8.88
N ILE A 30 20.49 25.19 9.63
CA ILE A 30 20.20 25.09 11.09
C ILE A 30 18.89 24.36 11.32
N SER A 31 17.84 24.73 10.61
CA SER A 31 16.52 24.07 10.73
C SER A 31 16.59 22.59 10.36
N GLY A 32 17.39 22.25 9.33
CA GLY A 32 17.67 20.87 8.94
C GLY A 32 18.36 20.07 10.03
N ALA A 33 19.42 20.64 10.60
CA ALA A 33 20.15 20.00 11.69
C ALA A 33 19.29 19.81 12.94
N VAL A 34 18.51 20.83 13.33
CA VAL A 34 17.61 20.77 14.48
C VAL A 34 16.53 19.71 14.28
N TYR A 35 15.91 19.66 13.10
CA TYR A 35 14.92 18.64 12.79
C TYR A 35 15.51 17.22 12.85
N LEU A 36 16.69 17.01 12.25
CA LEU A 36 17.37 15.71 12.29
C LEU A 36 17.67 15.28 13.73
N VAL A 37 18.20 16.18 14.56
CA VAL A 37 18.49 15.91 15.97
C VAL A 37 17.20 15.61 16.75
N MET A 38 16.15 16.39 16.55
CA MET A 38 14.86 16.14 17.21
C MET A 38 14.27 14.80 16.82
N THR A 39 14.33 14.42 15.54
CA THR A 39 13.84 13.12 15.06
C THR A 39 14.63 11.95 15.66
N LEU A 40 15.94 12.09 15.76
CA LEU A 40 16.82 11.07 16.36
C LEU A 40 16.63 10.92 17.88
N LEU A 41 16.35 12.01 18.59
CA LEU A 41 16.23 11.99 20.06
C LEU A 41 14.82 11.67 20.57
N SER A 42 13.79 12.09 19.85
CA SER A 42 12.40 11.97 20.37
C SER A 42 11.71 10.68 19.98
N GLY A 43 12.18 9.99 18.93
CA GLY A 43 11.45 8.84 18.38
C GLY A 43 9.98 9.14 18.02
N ALA A 44 9.54 10.37 18.25
CA ALA A 44 8.17 10.83 18.03
C ALA A 44 8.10 11.49 16.64
N GLU A 45 7.57 10.77 15.69
CA GLU A 45 7.30 11.27 14.34
C GLU A 45 6.13 12.26 14.39
N ASN A 46 6.45 13.56 14.40
CA ASN A 46 5.41 14.58 14.22
C ASN A 46 5.10 14.70 12.73
N ALA A 47 4.02 14.05 12.32
CA ALA A 47 3.58 13.89 10.94
C ALA A 47 3.55 15.20 10.13
N TYR A 48 3.06 16.28 10.74
CA TYR A 48 2.98 17.59 10.09
C TYR A 48 4.32 18.32 10.02
N GLY A 49 5.20 18.07 11.01
CA GLY A 49 6.54 18.64 11.03
C GLY A 49 7.40 18.21 9.83
N GLY A 50 7.28 16.94 9.42
CA GLY A 50 7.99 16.41 8.25
C GLY A 50 7.57 17.04 6.92
N ILE A 51 6.28 17.29 6.72
CA ILE A 51 5.77 17.93 5.49
C ILE A 51 6.24 19.39 5.39
N ILE A 52 6.10 20.15 6.49
CA ILE A 52 6.55 21.55 6.54
C ILE A 52 8.06 21.62 6.35
N PHE A 53 8.79 20.72 7.00
CA PHE A 53 10.24 20.63 6.84
C PHE A 53 10.64 20.42 5.38
N LEU A 54 10.09 19.42 4.70
CA LEU A 54 10.40 19.10 3.31
C LEU A 54 9.94 20.18 2.30
N ALA A 55 8.85 20.88 2.58
CA ALA A 55 8.32 21.92 1.71
C ALA A 55 9.06 23.26 1.86
N VAL A 56 9.64 23.55 3.01
CA VAL A 56 10.20 24.88 3.33
C VAL A 56 11.73 24.86 3.42
N VAL A 57 12.28 23.89 4.12
CA VAL A 57 13.73 23.90 4.46
C VAL A 57 14.63 23.67 3.26
N PRO A 58 14.45 22.65 2.40
CA PRO A 58 15.28 22.47 1.23
C PRO A 58 15.16 23.62 0.21
N PRO A 59 13.96 24.14 -0.16
CA PRO A 59 13.86 25.31 -1.03
C PRO A 59 14.54 26.55 -0.46
N ALA A 60 14.43 26.80 0.85
CA ALA A 60 15.10 27.92 1.50
C ALA A 60 16.63 27.77 1.44
N PHE A 61 17.13 26.56 1.71
CA PHE A 61 18.56 26.27 1.67
C PHE A 61 19.15 26.40 0.25
N PHE A 62 18.57 25.72 -0.72
CA PHE A 62 19.04 25.76 -2.11
C PHE A 62 18.84 27.13 -2.76
N GLY A 63 17.70 27.76 -2.51
CA GLY A 63 17.42 29.12 -2.97
C GLY A 63 18.44 30.10 -2.38
N GLY A 64 18.77 29.95 -1.10
CA GLY A 64 19.81 30.71 -0.44
C GLY A 64 21.19 30.54 -1.05
N LEU A 65 21.60 29.31 -1.31
CA LEU A 65 22.88 29.00 -1.96
C LEU A 65 22.99 29.59 -3.39
N LEU A 66 21.87 29.64 -4.11
CA LEU A 66 21.80 30.20 -5.47
C LEU A 66 21.83 31.73 -5.45
N LEU A 67 21.17 32.36 -4.48
CA LEU A 67 21.13 33.81 -4.34
C LEU A 67 22.49 34.45 -3.99
N VAL A 68 23.37 33.74 -3.26
CA VAL A 68 24.70 34.26 -2.92
C VAL A 68 25.55 34.55 -4.16
N PRO A 69 25.83 33.59 -5.07
CA PRO A 69 26.60 33.83 -6.28
C PRO A 69 25.86 34.77 -7.25
N LEU A 70 24.54 34.71 -7.30
CA LEU A 70 23.73 35.62 -8.13
C LEU A 70 23.91 37.07 -7.66
N GLY A 71 23.86 37.30 -6.36
CA GLY A 71 24.13 38.62 -5.77
C GLY A 71 25.55 39.11 -6.04
N LEU A 72 26.57 38.22 -5.91
CA LEU A 72 27.96 38.55 -6.28
C LEU A 72 28.09 38.94 -7.75
N TYR A 73 27.41 38.23 -8.67
CA TYR A 73 27.39 38.52 -10.08
C TYR A 73 26.79 39.93 -10.36
N PHE A 74 25.68 40.27 -9.75
CA PHE A 74 25.05 41.58 -9.91
C PHE A 74 25.93 42.71 -9.34
N GLU A 75 26.55 42.51 -8.20
CA GLU A 75 27.48 43.48 -7.59
C GLU A 75 28.69 43.70 -8.48
N PHE A 76 29.26 42.59 -9.01
CA PHE A 76 30.35 42.66 -9.98
C PHE A 76 29.97 43.48 -11.21
N LYS A 77 28.81 43.18 -11.84
CA LYS A 77 28.31 43.88 -13.02
C LYS A 77 28.05 45.37 -12.72
N ARG A 78 27.58 45.68 -11.51
CA ARG A 78 27.41 47.08 -11.06
C ARG A 78 28.72 47.81 -10.97
N ARG A 79 29.76 47.22 -10.38
CA ARG A 79 31.09 47.81 -10.24
C ARG A 79 31.81 47.94 -11.57
N CYS A 80 31.72 46.98 -12.48
CA CYS A 80 32.26 47.09 -13.83
C CYS A 80 31.64 48.24 -14.64
N ARG A 81 30.35 48.59 -14.37
CA ARG A 81 29.74 49.77 -14.98
C ARG A 81 30.31 51.10 -14.44
N GLN A 82 30.80 51.13 -13.20
CA GLN A 82 31.41 52.29 -12.57
C GLN A 82 32.91 52.42 -12.90
N ASP A 83 33.59 51.28 -13.05
CA ASP A 83 35.01 51.21 -13.43
C ASP A 83 35.20 50.07 -14.47
N PRO A 84 35.22 50.41 -15.79
CA PRO A 84 35.39 49.43 -16.87
C PRO A 84 36.72 48.68 -16.80
N SER A 85 37.76 49.20 -16.14
CA SER A 85 39.06 48.52 -15.99
C SER A 85 38.98 47.24 -15.15
N LEU A 86 37.91 47.07 -14.35
CA LEU A 86 37.66 45.86 -13.56
C LEU A 86 37.32 44.66 -14.41
N ALA A 87 36.75 44.86 -15.62
CA ALA A 87 36.39 43.74 -16.50
C ALA A 87 37.60 43.02 -17.09
N GLU A 88 38.75 43.65 -17.17
CA GLU A 88 40.01 43.08 -17.69
C GLU A 88 40.86 42.39 -16.56
N LYS A 89 40.49 42.58 -15.31
CA LYS A 89 41.23 42.00 -14.19
C LYS A 89 40.86 40.55 -13.94
N SER A 90 41.83 39.77 -13.45
CA SER A 90 41.56 38.36 -13.10
C SER A 90 40.46 38.22 -12.03
N LEU A 91 39.76 37.08 -12.06
CA LEU A 91 38.68 36.75 -11.11
C LEU A 91 39.15 36.92 -9.63
N GLY A 92 40.41 36.64 -9.36
CA GLY A 92 41.02 36.82 -8.06
C GLY A 92 41.12 38.27 -7.59
N THR A 93 41.49 39.19 -8.51
CA THR A 93 41.58 40.63 -8.23
C THR A 93 40.20 41.24 -8.02
N ILE A 94 39.20 40.77 -8.77
CA ILE A 94 37.82 41.15 -8.61
C ILE A 94 37.23 40.75 -7.26
N LEU A 95 37.46 39.50 -6.86
CA LEU A 95 37.04 39.00 -5.53
C LEU A 95 37.75 39.77 -4.42
N GLN A 96 38.98 40.15 -4.62
CA GLN A 96 39.77 40.94 -3.65
C GLN A 96 39.21 42.36 -3.50
N SER A 97 38.82 43.01 -4.59
CA SER A 97 38.17 44.33 -4.55
C SER A 97 36.78 44.30 -3.87
N LEU A 98 36.07 43.18 -4.00
CA LEU A 98 34.76 42.99 -3.37
C LEU A 98 34.87 42.74 -1.85
N SER A 99 36.00 42.30 -1.34
CA SER A 99 36.13 41.76 0.01
C SER A 99 37.14 42.48 0.92
N GLY A 100 37.82 43.56 0.45
CA GLY A 100 38.90 44.25 1.24
C GLY A 100 40.20 43.45 1.31
N GLU A 101 41.24 44.05 1.95
CA GLU A 101 42.66 43.63 1.93
C GLU A 101 43.02 42.25 2.54
N SER A 102 42.43 41.16 2.20
CA SER A 102 42.86 39.86 2.68
C SER A 102 43.14 38.84 1.56
N ASP A 103 44.00 37.86 1.86
CA ASP A 103 44.49 36.85 0.95
C ASP A 103 43.35 36.13 0.16
N VAL A 104 43.24 36.43 -1.12
CA VAL A 104 42.20 35.93 -2.05
C VAL A 104 42.20 34.41 -2.11
N ARG A 105 43.38 33.78 -2.07
CA ARG A 105 43.50 32.33 -2.13
C ARG A 105 42.79 31.65 -0.94
N ASN A 106 43.03 32.14 0.28
CA ASN A 106 42.39 31.57 1.47
C ASN A 106 40.89 31.77 1.48
N ARG A 107 40.37 32.83 0.83
CA ARG A 107 38.95 33.09 0.68
C ARG A 107 38.29 32.13 -0.28
N ILE A 108 38.90 31.90 -1.45
CA ILE A 108 38.45 30.95 -2.43
C ILE A 108 38.42 29.54 -1.85
N ILE A 109 39.51 29.11 -1.20
CA ILE A 109 39.58 27.80 -0.55
C ILE A 109 38.48 27.64 0.49
N THR A 110 38.27 28.65 1.32
CA THR A 110 37.20 28.60 2.34
C THR A 110 35.83 28.51 1.75
N PHE A 111 35.53 29.32 0.71
CA PHE A 111 34.24 29.26 0.01
C PHE A 111 34.00 27.89 -0.60
N VAL A 112 35.00 27.31 -1.27
CA VAL A 112 34.92 25.99 -1.89
C VAL A 112 34.70 24.89 -0.82
N VAL A 113 35.49 24.93 0.26
CA VAL A 113 35.35 23.94 1.35
C VAL A 113 33.98 24.06 2.04
N PHE A 114 33.56 25.28 2.37
CA PHE A 114 32.27 25.50 3.01
C PHE A 114 31.11 25.11 2.09
N SER A 115 31.18 25.48 0.81
CA SER A 115 30.18 25.05 -0.19
C SER A 115 30.17 23.53 -0.36
N GLY A 116 31.32 22.88 -0.41
CA GLY A 116 31.47 21.45 -0.48
C GLY A 116 30.82 20.73 0.72
N ILE A 117 31.07 21.22 1.94
CA ILE A 117 30.43 20.67 3.16
C ILE A 117 28.92 20.86 3.11
N ASN A 118 28.44 22.05 2.70
CA ASN A 118 26.99 22.30 2.61
C ASN A 118 26.33 21.41 1.56
N VAL A 119 26.95 21.24 0.39
CA VAL A 119 26.45 20.33 -0.66
C VAL A 119 26.42 18.89 -0.14
N ALA A 120 27.46 18.41 0.53
CA ALA A 120 27.51 17.07 1.10
C ALA A 120 26.41 16.85 2.16
N LEU A 121 26.25 17.79 3.11
CA LEU A 121 25.18 17.73 4.11
C LEU A 121 23.79 17.74 3.47
N THR A 122 23.59 18.56 2.46
CA THR A 122 22.31 18.62 1.74
C THR A 122 22.02 17.31 1.02
N MET A 123 23.02 16.71 0.37
CA MET A 123 22.84 15.40 -0.28
C MET A 123 22.48 14.31 0.74
N ILE A 124 23.12 14.29 1.91
CA ILE A 124 22.80 13.35 2.99
C ILE A 124 21.36 13.55 3.46
N ILE A 125 20.95 14.79 3.73
CA ILE A 125 19.58 15.11 4.16
C ILE A 125 18.58 14.75 3.07
N PHE A 126 18.90 15.03 1.80
CA PHE A 126 18.05 14.73 0.66
C PHE A 126 17.84 13.22 0.51
N VAL A 127 18.91 12.42 0.53
CA VAL A 127 18.82 10.95 0.45
C VAL A 127 18.02 10.39 1.62
N ALA A 128 18.34 10.80 2.86
CA ALA A 128 17.61 10.37 4.05
C ALA A 128 16.10 10.75 3.99
N SER A 129 15.80 11.93 3.42
CA SER A 129 14.41 12.35 3.21
C SER A 129 13.69 11.50 2.17
N LEU A 130 14.36 11.09 1.08
CA LEU A 130 13.78 10.19 0.09
C LEU A 130 13.49 8.81 0.70
N ASP A 131 14.43 8.25 1.46
CA ASP A 131 14.24 6.98 2.14
C ASP A 131 13.06 7.04 3.12
N TYR A 132 12.93 8.13 3.87
CA TYR A 132 11.78 8.34 4.76
C TYR A 132 10.45 8.46 3.99
N LEU A 133 10.42 9.24 2.89
CA LEU A 133 9.24 9.39 2.04
C LEU A 133 8.78 8.08 1.39
N ASP A 134 9.68 7.13 1.22
CA ASP A 134 9.40 5.82 0.65
C ASP A 134 9.11 4.76 1.73
N SER A 135 9.20 5.12 3.02
CA SER A 135 8.94 4.20 4.12
C SER A 135 7.44 3.89 4.31
N PRO A 136 7.11 2.68 4.80
CA PRO A 136 5.74 2.35 5.20
C PRO A 136 5.18 3.28 6.27
N SER A 137 6.01 3.75 7.20
CA SER A 137 5.61 4.70 8.25
C SER A 137 5.15 6.04 7.67
N PHE A 138 5.88 6.57 6.68
CA PHE A 138 5.44 7.78 5.99
C PHE A 138 4.09 7.58 5.30
N CYS A 139 3.95 6.52 4.50
CA CYS A 139 2.74 6.26 3.71
C CYS A 139 1.52 5.91 4.59
N GLY A 140 1.73 5.13 5.66
CA GLY A 140 0.65 4.58 6.47
C GLY A 140 0.30 5.41 7.70
N GLN A 141 1.30 6.10 8.32
CA GLN A 141 1.11 6.79 9.59
C GLN A 141 1.01 8.30 9.45
N LEU A 142 1.69 8.92 8.50
CA LEU A 142 1.64 10.37 8.30
C LEU A 142 0.23 10.83 7.87
N CYS A 143 -0.43 10.08 7.00
CA CYS A 143 -1.80 10.33 6.55
C CYS A 143 -2.81 9.51 7.37
N HIS A 144 -2.58 9.33 8.66
CA HIS A 144 -3.20 8.30 9.45
C HIS A 144 -4.73 8.29 9.48
N SER A 145 -5.42 9.39 9.51
CA SER A 145 -6.90 9.37 9.52
C SER A 145 -7.51 8.67 8.29
N VAL A 146 -6.79 8.67 7.16
CA VAL A 146 -7.25 8.10 5.90
C VAL A 146 -6.63 6.73 5.63
N MET A 147 -5.34 6.56 5.95
CA MET A 147 -4.54 5.38 5.59
C MET A 147 -4.45 4.32 6.68
N ILE A 148 -4.87 4.60 7.93
CA ILE A 148 -4.84 3.61 9.03
C ILE A 148 -5.51 2.29 8.64
N PRO A 149 -6.71 2.26 8.02
CA PRO A 149 -7.34 1.00 7.66
C PRO A 149 -6.46 0.15 6.73
N GLU A 150 -5.94 0.78 5.66
CA GLU A 150 -5.09 0.11 4.67
C GLU A 150 -3.73 -0.30 5.28
N PHE A 151 -3.17 0.53 6.15
CA PHE A 151 -1.91 0.23 6.84
C PHE A 151 -2.08 -0.94 7.84
N THR A 152 -3.16 -0.95 8.63
CA THR A 152 -3.49 -2.05 9.54
C THR A 152 -3.69 -3.37 8.77
N ALA A 153 -4.36 -3.33 7.63
CA ALA A 153 -4.53 -4.50 6.77
C ALA A 153 -3.18 -4.96 6.16
N TYR A 154 -2.31 -4.02 5.77
CA TYR A 154 -0.96 -4.30 5.26
C TYR A 154 -0.10 -5.00 6.31
N GLU A 155 -0.02 -4.50 7.54
CA GLU A 155 0.79 -5.10 8.62
C GLU A 155 0.40 -6.56 8.94
N ARG A 156 -0.86 -6.92 8.66
CA ARG A 156 -1.41 -8.27 8.86
C ARG A 156 -1.34 -9.15 7.61
N SER A 157 -0.80 -8.63 6.51
CA SER A 157 -0.74 -9.32 5.22
C SER A 157 0.53 -10.18 5.07
N PRO A 158 0.54 -11.12 4.12
CA PRO A 158 1.76 -11.83 3.73
C PRO A 158 2.87 -10.91 3.20
N HIS A 159 2.52 -9.69 2.75
CA HIS A 159 3.43 -8.70 2.20
C HIS A 159 3.83 -7.59 3.19
N ALA A 160 3.63 -7.77 4.50
CA ALA A 160 3.95 -6.78 5.54
C ALA A 160 5.43 -6.33 5.58
N ARG A 161 6.34 -7.05 4.90
CA ARG A 161 7.76 -6.70 4.76
C ARG A 161 8.11 -6.08 3.41
N VAL A 162 7.16 -5.96 2.49
CA VAL A 162 7.34 -5.35 1.17
C VAL A 162 6.96 -3.88 1.27
N PRO A 163 7.90 -2.93 1.08
CA PRO A 163 7.58 -1.51 1.17
C PRO A 163 6.47 -1.10 0.21
N CYS A 164 5.62 -0.17 0.64
CA CYS A 164 4.48 0.32 -0.14
C CYS A 164 4.88 0.79 -1.55
N VAL A 165 6.03 1.44 -1.64
CA VAL A 165 6.56 1.98 -2.90
C VAL A 165 6.88 0.91 -3.95
N GLN A 166 7.19 -0.33 -3.56
CA GLN A 166 7.47 -1.39 -4.52
C GLN A 166 6.24 -1.74 -5.36
N CYS A 167 5.05 -1.67 -4.77
CA CYS A 167 3.79 -1.93 -5.49
C CYS A 167 3.18 -0.65 -6.08
N HIS A 168 3.22 0.47 -5.33
CA HIS A 168 2.51 1.69 -5.70
C HIS A 168 3.33 2.64 -6.59
N ILE A 169 4.66 2.56 -6.57
CA ILE A 169 5.55 3.39 -7.38
C ILE A 169 6.34 2.51 -8.35
N GLY A 170 7.08 1.53 -7.83
CA GLY A 170 7.95 0.66 -8.59
C GLY A 170 9.15 1.38 -9.23
N PRO A 171 10.05 0.67 -9.92
CA PRO A 171 11.23 1.25 -10.56
C PRO A 171 10.87 2.09 -11.80
N GLY A 172 11.64 3.15 -12.03
CA GLY A 172 11.58 3.98 -13.23
C GLY A 172 11.20 5.45 -12.94
N ALA A 173 11.95 6.39 -13.55
CA ALA A 173 11.82 7.82 -13.32
C ALA A 173 10.42 8.37 -13.65
N SER A 174 9.78 7.85 -14.71
CA SER A 174 8.44 8.30 -15.11
C SER A 174 7.38 7.97 -14.05
N TRP A 175 7.45 6.78 -13.46
CA TRP A 175 6.55 6.37 -12.39
C TRP A 175 6.82 7.12 -11.10
N PHE A 176 8.09 7.37 -10.78
CA PHE A 176 8.48 8.19 -9.63
C PHE A 176 7.86 9.59 -9.72
N VAL A 177 8.01 10.29 -10.85
CA VAL A 177 7.44 11.64 -11.04
C VAL A 177 5.91 11.61 -10.95
N LYS A 178 5.24 10.67 -11.62
CA LYS A 178 3.78 10.52 -11.55
C LYS A 178 3.30 10.32 -10.11
N SER A 179 4.00 9.49 -9.34
CA SER A 179 3.64 9.21 -7.94
C SER A 179 3.78 10.45 -7.05
N LYS A 180 4.83 11.25 -7.23
CA LYS A 180 5.03 12.48 -6.44
C LYS A 180 3.96 13.53 -6.77
N ILE A 181 3.56 13.68 -8.04
CA ILE A 181 2.45 14.56 -8.43
C ILE A 181 1.12 14.05 -7.85
N ALA A 182 0.84 12.74 -7.94
CA ALA A 182 -0.33 12.14 -7.31
C ALA A 182 -0.34 12.33 -5.79
N GLY A 183 0.83 12.20 -5.15
CA GLY A 183 1.01 12.43 -3.71
C GLY A 183 0.65 13.85 -3.29
N LEU A 184 1.07 14.87 -4.05
CA LEU A 184 0.70 16.27 -3.79
C LEU A 184 -0.82 16.48 -3.86
N ARG A 185 -1.49 15.86 -4.84
CA ARG A 185 -2.96 15.89 -4.94
C ARG A 185 -3.63 15.22 -3.74
N GLN A 186 -3.07 14.10 -3.26
CA GLN A 186 -3.59 13.40 -2.07
C GLN A 186 -3.42 14.25 -0.80
N VAL A 187 -2.28 14.90 -0.61
CA VAL A 187 -2.06 15.85 0.51
C VAL A 187 -3.12 16.96 0.47
N TYR A 188 -3.34 17.56 -0.70
CA TYR A 188 -4.40 18.57 -0.85
C TYR A 188 -5.79 18.00 -0.48
N ALA A 189 -6.12 16.81 -0.99
CA ALA A 189 -7.42 16.18 -0.73
C ALA A 189 -7.63 15.89 0.78
N ILE A 190 -6.57 15.51 1.51
CA ILE A 190 -6.63 15.32 2.97
C ILE A 190 -6.85 16.65 3.69
N MET A 191 -6.09 17.70 3.33
CA MET A 191 -6.23 19.02 3.95
C MET A 191 -7.61 19.64 3.69
N ALA A 192 -8.11 19.49 2.45
CA ALA A 192 -9.42 19.98 2.05
C ALA A 192 -10.58 19.03 2.42
N LYS A 193 -10.31 17.85 3.01
CA LYS A 193 -11.28 16.80 3.35
C LYS A 193 -12.13 16.33 2.17
N THR A 194 -11.56 16.30 0.95
CA THR A 194 -12.24 15.95 -0.30
C THR A 194 -11.97 14.51 -0.76
N TYR A 195 -11.31 13.70 0.07
CA TYR A 195 -11.08 12.28 -0.22
C TYR A 195 -12.34 11.43 -0.06
N ASN A 196 -12.44 10.37 -0.86
CA ASN A 196 -13.58 9.45 -0.82
C ASN A 196 -13.56 8.56 0.42
N ARG A 197 -14.75 8.20 0.91
CA ARG A 197 -14.97 7.28 2.03
C ARG A 197 -16.03 6.26 1.65
N PRO A 198 -15.68 4.99 1.44
CA PRO A 198 -14.33 4.41 1.49
C PRO A 198 -13.46 4.83 0.31
N ILE A 199 -12.13 4.53 0.38
CA ILE A 199 -11.22 4.75 -0.74
C ILE A 199 -11.61 3.82 -1.89
N PRO A 200 -11.84 4.33 -3.13
CA PRO A 200 -12.25 3.50 -4.25
C PRO A 200 -11.21 2.45 -4.62
N THR A 201 -11.68 1.27 -5.00
CA THR A 201 -10.83 0.20 -5.54
C THR A 201 -11.45 -0.37 -6.81
N PRO A 202 -10.66 -0.81 -7.78
CA PRO A 202 -9.18 -0.78 -7.84
C PRO A 202 -8.62 0.63 -8.03
N ILE A 203 -7.35 0.85 -7.64
CA ILE A 203 -6.65 2.10 -7.91
C ILE A 203 -6.32 2.17 -9.40
N GLU A 204 -6.77 3.23 -10.07
CA GLU A 204 -6.67 3.35 -11.54
C GLU A 204 -5.24 3.51 -12.06
N GLN A 205 -4.33 4.04 -11.26
CA GLN A 205 -2.97 4.43 -11.68
C GLN A 205 -1.86 3.50 -11.18
N LEU A 206 -2.19 2.26 -10.83
CA LEU A 206 -1.16 1.26 -10.51
C LEU A 206 -0.42 0.82 -11.79
N ARG A 207 0.85 0.49 -11.63
CA ARG A 207 1.62 -0.20 -12.67
C ARG A 207 0.93 -1.49 -13.09
N PRO A 208 1.18 -1.98 -14.33
CA PRO A 208 0.75 -3.32 -14.71
C PRO A 208 1.16 -4.34 -13.63
N ALA A 209 0.23 -5.20 -13.24
CA ALA A 209 0.48 -6.13 -12.13
C ALA A 209 1.63 -7.10 -12.44
N ARG A 210 1.79 -7.51 -13.69
CA ARG A 210 2.92 -8.33 -14.11
C ARG A 210 4.26 -7.67 -13.79
N ASP A 211 4.44 -6.41 -14.17
CA ASP A 211 5.69 -5.68 -13.96
C ASP A 211 6.05 -5.54 -12.47
N THR A 212 5.06 -5.66 -11.59
CA THR A 212 5.23 -5.57 -10.14
C THR A 212 5.36 -6.95 -9.49
N CYS A 213 4.39 -7.84 -9.74
CA CYS A 213 4.28 -9.11 -9.04
C CYS A 213 5.33 -10.12 -9.51
N GLU A 214 5.64 -10.16 -10.81
CA GLU A 214 6.58 -11.12 -11.39
C GLU A 214 8.04 -10.84 -11.02
N GLN A 215 8.35 -9.71 -10.37
CA GLN A 215 9.67 -9.46 -9.77
C GLN A 215 9.98 -10.45 -8.63
N CYS A 216 8.94 -10.95 -7.94
CA CYS A 216 9.08 -11.90 -6.83
C CYS A 216 8.31 -13.20 -7.08
N HIS A 217 7.18 -13.15 -7.78
CA HIS A 217 6.30 -14.28 -8.09
C HIS A 217 6.50 -14.72 -9.54
N TRP A 218 7.41 -15.63 -9.77
CA TRP A 218 7.67 -16.14 -11.13
C TRP A 218 6.59 -17.13 -11.55
N PRO A 219 5.91 -16.92 -12.68
CA PRO A 219 4.82 -17.78 -13.13
C PRO A 219 5.23 -19.25 -13.28
N GLN A 220 6.49 -19.53 -13.65
CA GLN A 220 7.06 -20.88 -13.81
C GLN A 220 7.10 -21.67 -12.48
N LYS A 221 6.94 -21.01 -11.34
CA LYS A 221 6.88 -21.67 -10.02
C LYS A 221 5.48 -22.14 -9.65
N PHE A 222 4.44 -21.77 -10.39
CA PHE A 222 3.03 -22.08 -10.09
C PHE A 222 2.54 -23.28 -10.89
N ASN A 223 3.22 -24.41 -10.84
CA ASN A 223 2.95 -25.59 -11.67
C ASN A 223 2.48 -26.83 -10.90
N GLN A 224 2.15 -26.69 -9.62
CA GLN A 224 1.75 -27.82 -8.79
C GLN A 224 0.39 -27.58 -8.12
N ASP A 225 -0.34 -28.68 -7.91
CA ASP A 225 -1.56 -28.66 -7.09
C ASP A 225 -1.21 -28.36 -5.64
N LYS A 226 -2.06 -27.59 -4.95
CA LYS A 226 -1.86 -27.22 -3.54
C LYS A 226 -2.99 -27.73 -2.67
N LEU A 227 -2.64 -28.52 -1.66
CA LEU A 227 -3.56 -28.88 -0.59
C LEU A 227 -3.86 -27.64 0.25
N LYS A 228 -5.15 -27.31 0.38
CA LYS A 228 -5.65 -26.27 1.26
C LYS A 228 -6.63 -26.88 2.25
N ILE A 229 -6.29 -26.84 3.53
CA ILE A 229 -7.17 -27.24 4.63
C ILE A 229 -7.69 -25.98 5.29
N ILE A 230 -9.00 -25.86 5.37
CA ILE A 230 -9.70 -24.75 6.02
C ILE A 230 -10.35 -25.33 7.27
N THR A 231 -10.06 -24.73 8.40
CA THR A 231 -10.64 -25.10 9.69
C THR A 231 -11.80 -24.17 9.98
N HIS A 232 -12.94 -24.75 10.29
CA HIS A 232 -14.16 -24.05 10.66
C HIS A 232 -14.62 -24.42 12.06
N TYR A 233 -15.49 -23.59 12.63
CA TYR A 233 -16.09 -23.81 13.94
C TYR A 233 -17.60 -23.58 13.85
N ARG A 234 -18.40 -24.49 14.46
CA ARG A 234 -19.88 -24.36 14.49
C ARG A 234 -20.32 -23.34 15.55
N ASN A 235 -21.50 -22.80 15.35
CA ASN A 235 -22.18 -21.92 16.32
C ASN A 235 -22.90 -22.72 17.43
N ASP A 236 -22.30 -23.83 17.87
CA ASP A 236 -22.82 -24.71 18.92
C ASP A 236 -22.10 -24.48 20.27
N ARG A 237 -22.59 -25.19 21.30
CA ARG A 237 -22.05 -25.05 22.65
C ARG A 237 -20.56 -25.36 22.75
N ASN A 238 -20.07 -26.29 21.96
CA ASN A 238 -18.70 -26.78 22.00
C ASN A 238 -17.79 -26.07 20.98
N ASN A 239 -18.32 -25.12 20.21
CA ASN A 239 -17.62 -24.51 19.06
C ASN A 239 -16.99 -25.64 18.22
N THR A 240 -17.80 -26.64 17.83
CA THR A 240 -17.33 -27.87 17.22
C THR A 240 -16.50 -27.62 15.98
N LYS A 241 -15.30 -28.14 15.97
CA LYS A 241 -14.34 -27.94 14.88
C LYS A 241 -14.62 -28.89 13.73
N TYR A 242 -14.62 -28.38 12.50
CA TYR A 242 -14.75 -29.17 11.28
C TYR A 242 -13.85 -28.61 10.17
N TYR A 243 -13.67 -29.39 9.12
CA TYR A 243 -12.69 -29.09 8.09
C TYR A 243 -13.27 -29.18 6.68
N THR A 244 -12.79 -28.28 5.82
CA THR A 244 -12.90 -28.41 4.38
C THR A 244 -11.50 -28.56 3.80
N ALA A 245 -11.24 -29.64 3.06
CA ALA A 245 -9.96 -29.90 2.42
C ALA A 245 -10.10 -29.90 0.91
N LEU A 246 -9.33 -29.07 0.25
CA LEU A 246 -9.34 -28.85 -1.19
C LEU A 246 -7.96 -29.10 -1.78
N LEU A 247 -7.88 -29.85 -2.86
CA LEU A 247 -6.70 -29.90 -3.70
C LEU A 247 -6.88 -28.87 -4.83
N LEU A 248 -6.26 -27.71 -4.68
CA LEU A 248 -6.35 -26.61 -5.64
C LEU A 248 -5.44 -26.89 -6.83
N LYS A 249 -6.00 -26.90 -8.03
CA LYS A 249 -5.27 -27.01 -9.30
C LYS A 249 -4.72 -25.63 -9.68
N VAL A 250 -3.64 -25.24 -9.02
CA VAL A 250 -3.04 -23.92 -9.19
C VAL A 250 -2.56 -23.79 -10.64
N GLY A 251 -1.85 -24.79 -11.15
CA GLY A 251 -1.36 -24.82 -12.52
C GLY A 251 -0.46 -23.62 -12.84
N GLY A 252 -0.04 -23.53 -14.06
CA GLY A 252 0.83 -22.45 -14.54
C GLY A 252 1.39 -22.80 -15.92
N PRO A 253 2.34 -21.99 -16.43
CA PRO A 253 3.11 -22.37 -17.61
C PRO A 253 3.93 -23.61 -17.28
N GLU A 254 3.65 -24.71 -17.96
CA GLU A 254 4.41 -25.94 -17.83
C GLU A 254 5.78 -25.82 -18.52
N ALA A 255 6.66 -26.79 -18.25
CA ALA A 255 7.93 -26.94 -18.95
C ALA A 255 7.75 -26.92 -20.48
N GLU A 256 8.80 -26.54 -21.20
CA GLU A 256 8.77 -26.36 -22.67
C GLU A 256 7.90 -27.38 -23.38
N GLY A 257 6.84 -26.90 -24.06
CA GLY A 257 5.96 -27.69 -24.92
C GLY A 257 4.66 -28.21 -24.32
N ALA A 258 4.43 -28.07 -23.00
CA ALA A 258 3.18 -28.51 -22.42
C ALA A 258 2.12 -27.36 -22.38
N LYS A 259 0.83 -27.74 -22.47
CA LYS A 259 -0.27 -26.76 -22.43
C LYS A 259 -0.49 -26.29 -21.00
N PRO A 260 -0.60 -24.96 -20.78
CA PRO A 260 -0.91 -24.45 -19.45
C PRO A 260 -2.25 -24.98 -18.94
N THR A 261 -2.31 -25.32 -17.67
CA THR A 261 -3.48 -25.89 -16.99
C THR A 261 -3.79 -25.16 -15.69
N GLY A 262 -4.91 -25.49 -15.07
CA GLY A 262 -5.28 -24.99 -13.74
C GLY A 262 -5.71 -23.53 -13.71
N ILE A 263 -5.75 -22.95 -12.50
CA ILE A 263 -6.29 -21.62 -12.23
C ILE A 263 -5.48 -20.53 -12.96
N HIS A 264 -4.15 -20.63 -12.99
CA HIS A 264 -3.29 -19.65 -13.66
C HIS A 264 -3.27 -19.76 -15.19
N TRP A 265 -4.02 -20.69 -15.77
CA TRP A 265 -4.21 -20.78 -17.23
C TRP A 265 -4.66 -19.43 -17.84
N HIS A 266 -5.45 -18.62 -17.13
CA HIS A 266 -5.97 -17.34 -17.59
C HIS A 266 -4.90 -16.29 -17.91
N VAL A 267 -3.76 -16.37 -17.27
CA VAL A 267 -2.63 -15.42 -17.38
C VAL A 267 -1.35 -16.06 -17.92
N SER A 268 -1.42 -17.34 -18.34
CA SER A 268 -0.30 -18.06 -18.92
C SER A 268 -0.08 -17.67 -20.39
N GLY A 269 1.16 -17.86 -20.88
CA GLY A 269 1.52 -17.59 -22.28
C GLY A 269 0.58 -18.30 -23.27
N GLY A 270 0.26 -17.64 -24.39
CA GLY A 270 -0.64 -18.16 -25.41
C GLY A 270 -2.14 -17.99 -25.12
N ASN A 271 -2.52 -17.56 -23.91
CA ASN A 271 -3.90 -17.23 -23.55
C ASN A 271 -4.03 -15.74 -23.22
N ARG A 272 -5.10 -15.13 -23.69
CA ARG A 272 -5.44 -13.75 -23.40
C ARG A 272 -6.94 -13.64 -23.14
N VAL A 273 -7.31 -13.37 -21.91
CA VAL A 273 -8.68 -13.12 -21.52
C VAL A 273 -8.88 -11.61 -21.44
N ILE A 274 -9.75 -11.07 -22.29
CA ILE A 274 -10.12 -9.66 -22.29
C ILE A 274 -11.57 -9.59 -21.80
N TYR A 275 -11.86 -8.64 -20.92
CA TYR A 275 -13.24 -8.45 -20.46
C TYR A 275 -13.63 -6.97 -20.43
N ALA A 276 -14.91 -6.71 -20.46
CA ALA A 276 -15.49 -5.41 -20.21
C ALA A 276 -16.12 -5.41 -18.82
N SER A 277 -15.98 -4.31 -18.10
CA SER A 277 -16.68 -4.09 -16.83
C SER A 277 -17.03 -2.62 -16.72
N GLU A 278 -18.09 -2.31 -15.98
CA GLU A 278 -18.36 -0.95 -15.59
C GLU A 278 -17.21 -0.39 -14.72
N LYS A 279 -17.12 0.93 -14.64
CA LYS A 279 -16.13 1.58 -13.77
C LYS A 279 -16.39 1.19 -12.30
N GLY A 280 -15.35 0.77 -11.61
CA GLY A 280 -15.42 0.45 -10.19
C GLY A 280 -14.85 -0.92 -9.86
N GLU A 281 -15.48 -1.64 -8.95
CA GLU A 281 -14.94 -2.84 -8.30
C GLU A 281 -14.80 -4.08 -9.21
N ARG A 282 -15.12 -3.98 -10.50
CA ARG A 282 -15.07 -5.09 -11.49
C ARG A 282 -15.87 -6.30 -11.05
N LYS A 283 -17.03 -6.07 -10.42
CA LYS A 283 -17.95 -7.10 -9.96
C LYS A 283 -18.74 -7.67 -11.13
N ASP A 284 -19.27 -6.79 -11.95
CA ASP A 284 -20.13 -7.15 -13.08
C ASP A 284 -19.33 -7.14 -14.39
N ILE A 285 -19.34 -8.28 -15.06
CA ILE A 285 -18.58 -8.51 -16.30
C ILE A 285 -19.56 -8.88 -17.40
N PRO A 286 -20.10 -7.91 -18.15
CA PRO A 286 -21.12 -8.18 -19.18
C PRO A 286 -20.57 -8.85 -20.44
N TRP A 287 -19.24 -8.81 -20.66
CA TRP A 287 -18.62 -9.36 -21.87
C TRP A 287 -17.20 -9.85 -21.62
N ILE A 288 -16.86 -10.97 -22.26
CA ILE A 288 -15.55 -11.61 -22.21
C ILE A 288 -15.15 -12.01 -23.62
N ARG A 289 -13.86 -11.83 -23.96
CA ARG A 289 -13.24 -12.37 -25.15
C ARG A 289 -12.02 -13.20 -24.78
N LEU A 290 -12.00 -14.43 -25.26
CA LEU A 290 -10.88 -15.34 -25.12
C LEU A 290 -10.12 -15.41 -26.43
N GLU A 291 -8.87 -15.02 -26.39
CA GLU A 291 -7.90 -15.16 -27.48
C GLU A 291 -6.88 -16.25 -27.12
N ARG A 292 -6.60 -17.15 -28.06
CA ARG A 292 -5.60 -18.21 -27.93
C ARG A 292 -4.77 -18.30 -29.18
N ASP A 293 -3.48 -18.53 -29.03
CA ASP A 293 -2.58 -18.65 -30.15
C ASP A 293 -3.06 -19.73 -31.13
N GLY A 294 -3.11 -19.38 -32.42
CA GLY A 294 -3.53 -20.27 -33.50
C GLY A 294 -5.03 -20.62 -33.51
N GLN A 295 -5.88 -19.97 -32.72
CA GLN A 295 -7.32 -20.21 -32.70
C GLN A 295 -8.11 -18.90 -32.92
N GLN A 296 -9.32 -19.03 -33.48
CA GLN A 296 -10.23 -17.90 -33.61
C GLN A 296 -10.65 -17.42 -32.22
N PRO A 297 -10.72 -16.10 -31.98
CA PRO A 297 -11.23 -15.54 -30.73
C PRO A 297 -12.66 -16.00 -30.46
N VAL A 298 -12.97 -16.25 -29.18
CA VAL A 298 -14.30 -16.64 -28.74
C VAL A 298 -14.85 -15.56 -27.81
N GLU A 299 -16.06 -15.08 -28.10
CA GLU A 299 -16.72 -14.06 -27.29
C GLU A 299 -17.87 -14.66 -26.51
N TYR A 300 -18.01 -14.20 -25.26
CA TYR A 300 -19.09 -14.58 -24.35
C TYR A 300 -19.80 -13.35 -23.84
N ARG A 301 -21.12 -13.46 -23.69
CA ARG A 301 -21.98 -12.42 -23.12
C ARG A 301 -22.66 -12.93 -21.87
N PHE A 302 -22.76 -12.06 -20.89
CA PHE A 302 -23.53 -12.34 -19.68
C PHE A 302 -25.03 -12.24 -19.99
N THR A 303 -25.75 -13.34 -19.84
CA THR A 303 -27.19 -13.42 -20.17
C THR A 303 -28.10 -12.56 -19.28
N GLY A 304 -27.62 -12.21 -18.08
CA GLY A 304 -28.33 -11.32 -17.16
C GLY A 304 -27.96 -9.83 -17.31
N SER A 305 -27.19 -9.45 -18.35
CA SER A 305 -26.89 -8.05 -18.60
C SER A 305 -28.02 -7.35 -19.32
N ASN A 306 -28.46 -6.20 -18.79
CA ASN A 306 -29.44 -5.32 -19.43
C ASN A 306 -28.81 -4.34 -20.42
N LEU A 307 -27.48 -4.35 -20.58
CA LEU A 307 -26.77 -3.46 -21.48
C LEU A 307 -26.90 -3.88 -22.94
N SER A 308 -27.17 -2.93 -23.82
CA SER A 308 -27.17 -3.13 -25.26
C SER A 308 -25.74 -3.36 -25.79
N ASP A 309 -25.63 -3.84 -27.03
CA ASP A 309 -24.35 -4.05 -27.71
C ASP A 309 -23.51 -2.79 -27.80
N ALA A 310 -24.13 -1.63 -28.05
CA ALA A 310 -23.47 -0.35 -28.13
C ALA A 310 -22.93 0.07 -26.77
N GLU A 311 -23.68 -0.12 -25.69
CA GLU A 311 -23.24 0.20 -24.34
C GLU A 311 -22.08 -0.71 -23.90
N ILE A 312 -22.16 -2.01 -24.17
CA ILE A 312 -21.06 -2.95 -23.90
C ILE A 312 -19.82 -2.60 -24.75
N ALA A 313 -19.98 -2.18 -26.00
CA ALA A 313 -18.86 -1.76 -26.84
C ALA A 313 -18.17 -0.50 -26.31
N ALA A 314 -18.89 0.40 -25.65
CA ALA A 314 -18.37 1.63 -25.05
C ALA A 314 -17.67 1.39 -23.73
N LEU A 315 -17.84 0.24 -23.06
CA LEU A 315 -17.16 -0.08 -21.80
C LEU A 315 -15.65 -0.22 -21.99
N PRO A 316 -14.87 0.18 -20.99
CA PRO A 316 -13.41 0.00 -21.03
C PRO A 316 -13.04 -1.48 -21.10
N ARG A 317 -12.12 -1.82 -22.00
CA ARG A 317 -11.58 -3.17 -22.18
C ARG A 317 -10.36 -3.35 -21.28
N ARG A 318 -10.28 -4.49 -20.62
CA ARG A 318 -9.13 -4.86 -19.79
C ARG A 318 -8.67 -6.27 -20.12
N THR A 319 -7.37 -6.45 -20.30
CA THR A 319 -6.76 -7.78 -20.31
C THR A 319 -6.59 -8.25 -18.86
N MET A 320 -7.07 -9.45 -18.58
CA MET A 320 -6.96 -10.08 -17.26
C MET A 320 -5.51 -10.26 -16.83
N ASP A 321 -5.22 -9.90 -15.61
CA ASP A 321 -3.91 -10.09 -14.99
C ASP A 321 -4.02 -10.52 -13.51
N CYS A 322 -2.91 -10.54 -12.79
CA CYS A 322 -2.82 -11.01 -11.40
C CYS A 322 -3.85 -10.34 -10.46
N VAL A 323 -4.06 -9.02 -10.60
CA VAL A 323 -4.96 -8.26 -9.70
C VAL A 323 -6.45 -8.40 -10.05
N ASP A 324 -6.80 -9.12 -11.09
CA ASP A 324 -8.21 -9.40 -11.39
C ASP A 324 -8.77 -10.52 -10.52
N CYS A 325 -7.88 -11.39 -10.02
CA CYS A 325 -8.17 -12.42 -9.03
C CYS A 325 -7.59 -12.05 -7.65
N HIS A 326 -6.30 -11.66 -7.61
CA HIS A 326 -5.60 -11.22 -6.40
C HIS A 326 -5.79 -9.72 -6.20
N ASN A 327 -7.04 -9.23 -6.15
CA ASN A 327 -7.36 -7.81 -6.06
C ASN A 327 -6.98 -7.15 -4.74
N ARG A 328 -6.73 -7.95 -3.71
CA ARG A 328 -6.32 -7.52 -2.38
C ARG A 328 -5.09 -8.31 -1.89
N PRO A 329 -3.92 -8.22 -2.57
CA PRO A 329 -2.77 -9.04 -2.21
C PRO A 329 -2.18 -8.66 -0.86
N THR A 330 -2.35 -7.42 -0.44
CA THR A 330 -1.75 -6.86 0.78
C THR A 330 -2.77 -6.18 1.71
N HIS A 331 -3.81 -5.52 1.17
CA HIS A 331 -4.86 -4.87 1.95
C HIS A 331 -6.07 -5.81 2.10
N ILE A 332 -5.88 -6.89 2.86
CA ILE A 332 -6.88 -7.95 3.00
C ILE A 332 -7.83 -7.63 4.16
N TYR A 333 -9.11 -7.38 3.84
CA TYR A 333 -10.19 -7.29 4.81
C TYR A 333 -10.92 -8.62 4.83
N ARG A 334 -10.71 -9.39 5.89
CA ARG A 334 -11.34 -10.72 6.02
C ARG A 334 -12.74 -10.58 6.57
N PRO A 335 -13.68 -11.48 6.19
CA PRO A 335 -14.98 -11.57 6.84
C PRO A 335 -14.84 -11.82 8.35
N ALA A 336 -15.82 -11.37 9.12
CA ALA A 336 -15.87 -11.58 10.56
C ALA A 336 -15.68 -13.05 10.93
N ASP A 337 -16.35 -13.94 10.21
CA ASP A 337 -16.29 -15.40 10.42
C ASP A 337 -14.86 -15.94 10.27
N THR A 338 -14.14 -15.55 9.20
CA THR A 338 -12.74 -15.95 8.97
C THR A 338 -11.79 -15.41 10.05
N GLU A 339 -12.03 -14.20 10.56
CA GLU A 339 -11.23 -13.63 11.65
C GLU A 339 -11.48 -14.39 12.97
N LEU A 340 -12.73 -14.77 13.26
CA LEU A 340 -13.06 -15.59 14.43
C LEU A 340 -12.43 -16.98 14.32
N GLU A 341 -12.47 -17.63 13.17
CA GLU A 341 -11.79 -18.91 12.92
C GLU A 341 -10.28 -18.80 13.13
N THR A 342 -9.68 -17.70 12.66
CA THR A 342 -8.26 -17.41 12.88
C THR A 342 -7.96 -17.19 14.37
N MET A 343 -8.87 -16.57 15.12
CA MET A 343 -8.76 -16.41 16.58
C MET A 343 -8.73 -17.77 17.27
N PHE A 344 -9.65 -18.66 16.98
CA PHE A 344 -9.67 -20.01 17.56
C PHE A 344 -8.41 -20.82 17.19
N ALA A 345 -7.91 -20.68 15.97
CA ALA A 345 -6.68 -21.35 15.55
C ALA A 345 -5.44 -20.85 16.31
N ARG A 346 -5.40 -19.56 16.67
CA ARG A 346 -4.31 -18.94 17.44
C ARG A 346 -4.42 -19.15 18.95
N PHE A 347 -5.64 -19.27 19.46
CA PHE A 347 -5.97 -19.42 20.88
C PHE A 347 -6.91 -20.63 21.06
N PRO A 348 -6.38 -21.86 20.92
CA PRO A 348 -7.21 -23.07 20.96
C PRO A 348 -7.99 -23.25 22.26
N GLU A 349 -7.48 -22.70 23.37
CA GLU A 349 -8.14 -22.73 24.68
C GLU A 349 -9.50 -22.00 24.66
N LEU A 350 -9.70 -21.08 23.77
CA LEU A 350 -10.97 -20.36 23.62
C LEU A 350 -12.10 -21.26 23.10
N GLN A 351 -11.78 -22.40 22.49
CA GLN A 351 -12.80 -23.36 22.06
C GLN A 351 -13.62 -23.90 23.25
N SER A 352 -13.04 -23.93 24.46
CA SER A 352 -13.73 -24.38 25.68
C SER A 352 -14.75 -23.36 26.22
N VAL A 353 -14.78 -22.13 25.71
CA VAL A 353 -15.78 -21.14 26.09
C VAL A 353 -17.10 -21.46 25.39
N PRO A 354 -18.17 -21.85 26.13
CA PRO A 354 -19.42 -22.29 25.51
C PRO A 354 -20.02 -21.25 24.57
N TYR A 355 -20.47 -21.66 23.39
CA TYR A 355 -21.11 -20.78 22.38
C TYR A 355 -20.29 -19.54 21.97
N LEU A 356 -18.97 -19.51 22.20
CA LEU A 356 -18.17 -18.31 21.92
C LEU A 356 -18.27 -17.89 20.43
N LYS A 357 -18.26 -18.86 19.51
CA LYS A 357 -18.40 -18.57 18.07
C LYS A 357 -19.71 -17.84 17.78
N LYS A 358 -20.83 -18.34 18.33
CA LYS A 358 -22.15 -17.75 18.18
C LYS A 358 -22.20 -16.34 18.78
N ALA A 359 -21.78 -16.20 20.05
CA ALA A 359 -21.79 -14.92 20.76
C ALA A 359 -20.95 -13.86 20.06
N ALA A 360 -19.75 -14.23 19.62
CA ALA A 360 -18.86 -13.33 18.91
C ALA A 360 -19.41 -12.95 17.54
N SER A 361 -20.00 -13.88 16.77
CA SER A 361 -20.64 -13.59 15.49
C SER A 361 -21.77 -12.58 15.65
N GLU A 362 -22.67 -12.76 16.63
CA GLU A 362 -23.77 -11.83 16.91
C GLU A 362 -23.27 -10.43 17.31
N VAL A 363 -22.15 -10.34 18.05
CA VAL A 363 -21.53 -9.06 18.38
C VAL A 363 -20.88 -8.41 17.18
N MET A 364 -20.21 -9.19 16.31
CA MET A 364 -19.58 -8.68 15.09
C MET A 364 -20.56 -8.11 14.07
N GLU A 365 -21.81 -8.55 14.06
CA GLU A 365 -22.88 -8.04 13.22
C GLU A 365 -23.41 -6.66 13.66
N ARG A 366 -23.14 -6.26 14.91
CA ARG A 366 -23.58 -4.97 15.43
C ARG A 366 -22.75 -3.83 14.86
N HIS A 367 -23.39 -2.67 14.70
CA HIS A 367 -22.72 -1.43 14.29
C HIS A 367 -22.30 -0.62 15.51
N PHE A 368 -21.02 -0.30 15.62
CA PHE A 368 -20.47 0.57 16.64
C PHE A 368 -19.86 1.81 15.98
N SER A 369 -19.96 2.97 16.63
CA SER A 369 -19.23 4.16 16.21
C SER A 369 -17.73 4.03 16.54
N ASP A 370 -16.89 4.85 15.92
CA ASP A 370 -15.45 4.87 16.24
C ASP A 370 -15.23 5.11 17.74
N ASP A 371 -15.94 6.04 18.35
CA ASP A 371 -15.81 6.36 19.78
C ASP A 371 -16.25 5.19 20.67
N ALA A 372 -17.29 4.43 20.26
CA ALA A 372 -17.73 3.23 20.97
C ALA A 372 -16.70 2.09 20.85
N ILE A 373 -16.08 1.93 19.65
CA ILE A 373 -15.00 0.96 19.43
C ILE A 373 -13.79 1.30 20.32
N GLU A 374 -13.38 2.56 20.34
CA GLU A 374 -12.27 3.03 21.18
C GLU A 374 -12.57 2.88 22.68
N ALA A 375 -13.80 3.12 23.10
CA ALA A 375 -14.26 2.92 24.47
C ALA A 375 -14.39 1.43 24.88
N GLY A 376 -14.19 0.47 23.96
CA GLY A 376 -14.27 -0.96 24.26
C GLY A 376 -15.69 -1.50 24.35
N GLU A 377 -16.64 -0.93 23.61
CA GLU A 377 -18.05 -1.35 23.60
C GLU A 377 -18.25 -2.76 23.05
N VAL A 378 -17.46 -3.13 22.03
CA VAL A 378 -17.49 -4.47 21.43
C VAL A 378 -17.17 -5.54 22.49
N LYS A 379 -16.12 -5.32 23.28
CA LYS A 379 -15.74 -6.16 24.42
C LYS A 379 -16.86 -6.25 25.45
N ARG A 380 -17.43 -5.11 25.85
CA ARG A 380 -18.53 -5.09 26.82
C ARG A 380 -19.76 -5.82 26.29
N SER A 381 -20.06 -5.71 25.00
CA SER A 381 -21.17 -6.40 24.35
C SER A 381 -21.03 -7.91 24.41
N LEU A 382 -19.81 -8.45 24.23
CA LEU A 382 -19.57 -9.88 24.36
C LEU A 382 -19.74 -10.35 25.82
N ILE A 383 -19.21 -9.62 26.78
CA ILE A 383 -19.38 -9.94 28.20
C ILE A 383 -20.86 -9.90 28.60
N ALA A 384 -21.61 -8.88 28.12
CA ALA A 384 -23.05 -8.76 28.37
C ALA A 384 -23.86 -9.90 27.76
N TRP A 385 -23.46 -10.45 26.61
CA TRP A 385 -24.09 -11.63 26.03
C TRP A 385 -24.06 -12.82 26.99
N PHE A 386 -22.91 -13.08 27.62
CA PHE A 386 -22.78 -14.16 28.61
C PHE A 386 -23.49 -13.83 29.93
N GLY A 387 -23.59 -12.55 30.30
CA GLY A 387 -24.38 -12.11 31.45
C GLY A 387 -25.91 -12.35 31.25
N ALA A 388 -26.38 -12.26 30.02
CA ALA A 388 -27.78 -12.55 29.65
C ALA A 388 -28.06 -14.06 29.48
N ASN A 389 -27.02 -14.92 29.44
CA ASN A 389 -27.12 -16.38 29.31
C ASN A 389 -26.40 -17.02 30.52
N PRO A 390 -26.91 -16.91 31.75
CA PRO A 390 -26.19 -17.27 32.96
C PRO A 390 -26.00 -18.75 33.18
N GLU A 391 -26.70 -19.62 32.43
CA GLU A 391 -26.48 -21.07 32.37
C GLU A 391 -25.15 -21.45 31.69
N GLU A 392 -24.64 -20.57 30.84
CA GLU A 392 -23.36 -20.73 30.15
C GLU A 392 -22.27 -19.99 30.91
N LYS A 393 -21.68 -20.65 31.91
CA LYS A 393 -20.65 -20.06 32.79
C LYS A 393 -19.24 -20.37 32.27
N PRO A 394 -18.65 -19.49 31.41
CA PRO A 394 -17.27 -19.67 30.98
C PRO A 394 -16.28 -19.34 32.12
N ASP A 395 -15.06 -19.87 32.04
CA ASP A 395 -13.95 -19.38 32.86
C ASP A 395 -13.79 -17.86 32.65
N PRO A 396 -13.84 -17.06 33.74
CA PRO A 396 -13.72 -15.59 33.63
C PRO A 396 -12.44 -15.11 32.95
N ARG A 397 -11.34 -15.85 33.04
CA ARG A 397 -10.06 -15.54 32.38
C ARG A 397 -10.17 -15.73 30.88
N LEU A 398 -10.76 -16.84 30.45
CA LEU A 398 -10.97 -17.14 29.03
C LEU A 398 -12.01 -16.20 28.42
N LEU A 399 -13.08 -15.86 29.14
CA LEU A 399 -14.05 -14.88 28.67
C LEU A 399 -13.40 -13.51 28.49
N LYS A 400 -12.55 -13.08 29.42
CA LYS A 400 -11.81 -11.82 29.30
C LYS A 400 -10.90 -11.85 28.07
N LEU A 401 -10.14 -12.92 27.88
CA LEU A 401 -9.25 -13.11 26.72
C LEU A 401 -10.07 -13.05 25.41
N ALA A 402 -11.16 -13.80 25.33
CA ALA A 402 -12.05 -13.80 24.17
C ALA A 402 -12.58 -12.39 23.85
N ALA A 403 -13.05 -11.68 24.88
CA ALA A 403 -13.58 -10.34 24.72
C ALA A 403 -12.52 -9.34 24.27
N ASP A 404 -11.29 -9.43 24.78
CA ASP A 404 -10.16 -8.61 24.31
C ASP A 404 -9.82 -8.92 22.85
N LYS A 405 -9.83 -10.21 22.44
CA LYS A 405 -9.54 -10.60 21.04
C LYS A 405 -10.66 -10.19 20.08
N VAL A 406 -11.92 -10.32 20.45
CA VAL A 406 -13.07 -9.88 19.64
C VAL A 406 -13.03 -8.36 19.45
N GLN A 407 -12.71 -7.59 20.47
CA GLN A 407 -12.50 -6.14 20.39
C GLN A 407 -11.35 -5.80 19.43
N GLU A 408 -10.23 -6.51 19.53
CA GLU A 408 -9.06 -6.32 18.67
C GLU A 408 -9.40 -6.59 17.19
N ILE A 409 -10.08 -7.71 16.90
CA ILE A 409 -10.54 -8.07 15.56
C ILE A 409 -11.45 -6.99 14.99
N TYR A 410 -12.41 -6.49 15.77
CA TYR A 410 -13.32 -5.45 15.32
C TYR A 410 -12.57 -4.16 14.97
N ARG A 411 -11.68 -3.67 15.84
CA ARG A 411 -10.82 -2.50 15.61
C ARG A 411 -9.95 -2.60 14.36
N GLN A 412 -9.53 -3.81 14.01
CA GLN A 412 -8.62 -4.04 12.87
C GLN A 412 -9.34 -4.13 11.52
N ASN A 413 -10.67 -4.26 11.50
CA ASN A 413 -11.41 -4.51 10.28
C ASN A 413 -12.57 -3.53 10.03
N VAL A 414 -13.02 -2.79 11.04
CA VAL A 414 -14.17 -1.89 10.95
C VAL A 414 -13.74 -0.46 11.30
N TRP A 415 -14.00 0.47 10.36
CA TRP A 415 -13.59 1.88 10.43
C TRP A 415 -14.77 2.77 10.01
N PRO A 416 -15.73 3.06 10.92
CA PRO A 416 -16.95 3.81 10.60
C PRO A 416 -16.70 5.19 9.97
N LYS A 417 -15.72 5.96 10.47
CA LYS A 417 -15.34 7.27 9.90
C LYS A 417 -14.86 7.19 8.45
N MET A 418 -14.41 6.02 8.01
CA MET A 418 -13.99 5.76 6.64
C MET A 418 -15.05 4.99 5.82
N ASN A 419 -16.24 4.74 6.38
CA ASN A 419 -17.30 3.91 5.81
C ASN A 419 -16.81 2.49 5.45
N ILE A 420 -15.90 1.94 6.27
CA ILE A 420 -15.37 0.59 6.11
C ILE A 420 -16.01 -0.31 7.17
N GLY A 421 -16.68 -1.35 6.72
CA GLY A 421 -17.25 -2.42 7.54
C GLY A 421 -17.01 -3.78 6.89
N TRP A 422 -17.62 -4.81 7.46
CA TRP A 422 -17.54 -6.15 6.90
C TRP A 422 -18.06 -6.19 5.47
N GLY A 423 -17.25 -6.73 4.54
CA GLY A 423 -17.61 -6.85 3.12
C GLY A 423 -17.47 -5.59 2.27
N THR A 424 -17.04 -4.44 2.82
CA THR A 424 -16.78 -3.22 2.05
C THR A 424 -15.82 -3.46 0.89
N TYR A 425 -14.82 -4.29 1.11
CA TYR A 425 -13.82 -4.60 0.10
C TYR A 425 -13.77 -6.12 -0.18
N PRO A 426 -14.55 -6.60 -1.17
CA PRO A 426 -14.58 -8.02 -1.49
C PRO A 426 -13.25 -8.53 -2.03
N ASN A 427 -12.89 -9.76 -1.63
CA ASN A 427 -11.75 -10.47 -2.18
C ASN A 427 -12.22 -11.37 -3.33
N HIS A 428 -11.56 -11.31 -4.47
CA HIS A 428 -11.93 -12.10 -5.65
C HIS A 428 -11.30 -13.49 -5.70
N ILE A 429 -10.50 -13.88 -4.69
CA ILE A 429 -9.94 -15.22 -4.60
C ILE A 429 -11.02 -16.22 -4.15
N GLY A 430 -11.30 -17.21 -4.97
CA GLY A 430 -12.33 -18.20 -4.71
C GLY A 430 -13.75 -17.69 -4.98
N HIS A 431 -14.76 -18.23 -4.30
CA HIS A 431 -16.17 -17.91 -4.51
C HIS A 431 -17.03 -18.04 -3.24
N THR A 432 -16.42 -18.22 -2.08
CA THR A 432 -17.15 -18.42 -0.80
C THR A 432 -17.49 -17.10 -0.10
N VAL A 433 -16.67 -16.07 -0.28
CA VAL A 433 -16.84 -14.76 0.37
C VAL A 433 -17.43 -13.72 -0.59
N SER A 434 -17.14 -13.86 -1.86
CA SER A 434 -17.66 -13.03 -2.95
C SER A 434 -17.88 -13.91 -4.18
N GLN A 435 -18.49 -13.37 -5.22
CA GLN A 435 -18.64 -14.13 -6.48
C GLN A 435 -17.29 -14.60 -7.07
N GLY A 436 -16.19 -13.85 -6.86
CA GLY A 436 -14.86 -14.25 -7.25
C GLY A 436 -14.78 -14.86 -8.65
N CYS A 437 -14.46 -16.17 -8.72
CA CYS A 437 -14.40 -16.91 -10.01
C CYS A 437 -15.76 -17.02 -10.69
N LEU A 438 -16.86 -17.03 -9.93
CA LEU A 438 -18.22 -17.15 -10.47
C LEU A 438 -18.69 -15.88 -11.20
N ARG A 439 -17.94 -14.77 -11.14
CA ARG A 439 -18.17 -13.60 -12.01
C ARG A 439 -18.15 -13.94 -13.49
N CYS A 440 -17.42 -15.00 -13.87
CA CYS A 440 -17.32 -15.51 -15.23
C CYS A 440 -17.79 -16.98 -15.36
N HIS A 441 -17.55 -17.81 -14.31
CA HIS A 441 -17.81 -19.25 -14.30
C HIS A 441 -19.16 -19.63 -13.67
N GLY A 442 -20.17 -18.74 -13.79
CA GLY A 442 -21.52 -18.97 -13.24
C GLY A 442 -22.53 -19.55 -14.23
N ASN A 443 -22.10 -20.12 -15.35
CA ASN A 443 -22.95 -20.62 -16.47
C ASN A 443 -23.75 -19.54 -17.23
N ASN A 444 -23.61 -18.28 -16.85
CA ASN A 444 -24.38 -17.16 -17.41
C ASN A 444 -23.66 -16.40 -18.53
N HIS A 445 -22.42 -16.78 -18.84
CA HIS A 445 -21.66 -16.23 -19.95
C HIS A 445 -21.68 -17.22 -21.10
N VAL A 446 -22.35 -16.86 -22.20
CA VAL A 446 -22.57 -17.74 -23.34
C VAL A 446 -22.08 -17.10 -24.63
N THR A 447 -21.64 -17.95 -25.59
CA THR A 447 -21.39 -17.54 -26.97
C THR A 447 -22.67 -17.27 -27.73
N ALA A 448 -22.59 -16.74 -28.94
CA ALA A 448 -23.73 -16.58 -29.85
C ALA A 448 -24.46 -17.92 -30.14
N GLU A 449 -23.71 -19.02 -30.13
CA GLU A 449 -24.23 -20.38 -30.33
C GLU A 449 -24.79 -21.03 -29.03
N GLY A 450 -24.81 -20.28 -27.92
CA GLY A 450 -25.33 -20.75 -26.63
C GLY A 450 -24.34 -21.60 -25.80
N LYS A 451 -23.08 -21.68 -26.19
CA LYS A 451 -22.06 -22.42 -25.44
C LYS A 451 -21.61 -21.60 -24.23
N ALA A 452 -21.83 -22.10 -23.01
CA ALA A 452 -21.42 -21.44 -21.79
C ALA A 452 -19.91 -21.53 -21.52
N VAL A 453 -19.37 -20.55 -20.78
CA VAL A 453 -18.07 -20.69 -20.12
C VAL A 453 -18.12 -21.90 -19.18
N ARG A 454 -17.08 -22.73 -19.23
CA ARG A 454 -17.03 -23.94 -18.38
C ARG A 454 -17.08 -23.57 -16.90
N SER A 455 -17.93 -24.27 -16.15
CA SER A 455 -18.15 -24.06 -14.70
C SER A 455 -18.00 -25.35 -13.87
N ASP A 456 -17.38 -26.38 -14.42
CA ASP A 456 -17.09 -27.62 -13.68
C ASP A 456 -16.16 -27.34 -12.50
N CYS A 457 -16.57 -27.71 -11.30
CA CYS A 457 -15.79 -27.53 -10.06
C CYS A 457 -14.37 -28.11 -10.16
N ARG A 458 -14.21 -29.24 -10.87
CA ARG A 458 -12.94 -29.92 -11.09
C ARG A 458 -11.95 -29.15 -11.95
N LEU A 459 -12.35 -28.05 -12.58
CA LEU A 459 -11.42 -27.17 -13.28
C LEU A 459 -10.41 -26.52 -12.33
N CYS A 460 -10.88 -26.12 -11.15
CA CYS A 460 -10.12 -25.33 -10.19
C CYS A 460 -9.64 -26.12 -8.98
N HIS A 461 -10.40 -27.12 -8.52
CA HIS A 461 -10.07 -27.88 -7.31
C HIS A 461 -10.74 -29.27 -7.30
N THR A 462 -10.20 -30.16 -6.48
CA THR A 462 -10.85 -31.40 -6.06
C THR A 462 -11.19 -31.28 -4.58
N ILE A 463 -12.43 -31.58 -4.20
CA ILE A 463 -12.86 -31.60 -2.79
C ILE A 463 -12.42 -32.94 -2.21
N LEU A 464 -11.58 -32.90 -1.18
CA LEU A 464 -11.07 -34.08 -0.47
C LEU A 464 -11.86 -34.34 0.82
N ALA A 465 -12.37 -33.28 1.46
CA ALA A 465 -13.28 -33.32 2.58
C ALA A 465 -14.16 -32.08 2.57
N LEU A 466 -15.42 -32.20 2.92
CA LEU A 466 -16.39 -31.10 2.99
C LEU A 466 -17.13 -31.17 4.32
N GLU A 467 -16.88 -30.16 5.17
CA GLU A 467 -17.53 -30.01 6.49
C GLU A 467 -17.39 -31.23 7.41
N GLU A 468 -16.26 -31.93 7.36
CA GLU A 468 -16.01 -33.12 8.14
C GLU A 468 -15.27 -32.82 9.45
N GLU A 469 -15.71 -33.38 10.56
CA GLU A 469 -15.03 -33.23 11.87
C GLU A 469 -13.73 -34.03 11.93
N LYS A 470 -13.66 -35.17 11.24
CA LYS A 470 -12.51 -36.06 11.17
C LYS A 470 -12.27 -36.54 9.75
N PRO A 471 -11.70 -35.70 8.88
CA PRO A 471 -11.41 -36.09 7.50
C PRO A 471 -10.47 -37.33 7.46
N PRO A 472 -10.77 -38.34 6.64
CA PRO A 472 -9.88 -39.51 6.47
C PRO A 472 -8.47 -39.12 5.96
N LEU A 473 -8.37 -37.98 5.30
CA LEU A 473 -7.09 -37.43 4.84
C LEU A 473 -6.07 -37.28 5.96
N PHE A 474 -6.49 -36.98 7.20
CA PHE A 474 -5.58 -36.80 8.32
C PHE A 474 -4.89 -38.10 8.73
N ASP A 475 -5.56 -39.24 8.61
CA ASP A 475 -4.97 -40.56 8.89
C ASP A 475 -3.83 -40.86 7.92
N TYR A 476 -3.97 -40.50 6.64
CA TYR A 476 -2.89 -40.63 5.64
C TYR A 476 -1.70 -39.72 5.90
N MET A 477 -1.94 -38.50 6.43
CA MET A 477 -0.85 -37.56 6.73
C MET A 477 -0.01 -38.06 7.94
N VAL A 478 -0.63 -38.63 8.96
CA VAL A 478 0.05 -39.09 10.16
C VAL A 478 0.86 -40.40 9.89
N HIS A 479 0.42 -41.27 9.01
CA HIS A 479 1.10 -42.55 8.73
C HIS A 479 2.30 -42.40 7.76
N LYS A 480 2.54 -41.29 7.12
CA LYS A 480 3.72 -41.05 6.26
C LYS A 480 4.96 -40.53 7.00
N GLU A 481 4.86 -40.21 8.28
CA GLU A 481 5.99 -39.78 9.11
C GLU A 481 6.59 -40.97 9.97
N LYS A 482 6.17 -42.19 9.72
CA LYS A 482 6.78 -43.40 10.23
C LYS A 482 7.41 -44.22 9.09
#